data_327eab3bb9a422af00c989c53c2f59e1
#
_entry.id   327eab3bb9a422af00c989c53c2f59e1
#
_cell.length_a   1.000
_cell.length_b   1.000
_cell.length_c   1.000
_cell.angle_alpha   90.00
_cell.angle_beta   90.00
_cell.angle_gamma   90.00
#
_symmetry.space_group_name_H-M   'P 1'
#
loop_
_entity.id
_entity.type
_entity.pdbx_description
1 polymer ?
#
loop_
_entity_poly.entity_id
_entity_poly.type
_entity_poly.pdbx_seq_one_letter_code
_entity_poly.pdbx_strand_id
1 'polypeptide(L)'
;MATERKRPTKGPAVIGWREWVSLPELGVPSIRAKIDTGARSASLHAFGLEVIEREGAEVARFAVHLESHGSPGPAVVVEAPVVGWRNVRNPGGRSERRPVIETRIAIGRHRIRTTINLTRRDEMGFPMLLGRQSVRRRFLVDPGRSYLIGAPPRNGHD
;
A
#
# COMPACT_ATOMS: atom_id res chain seq x y z
N MET A 1 1.98 7.03 -42.99
CA MET A 1 1.15 7.87 -42.09
C MET A 1 1.21 7.37 -40.69
N ALA A 2 1.73 8.18 -39.85
CA ALA A 2 1.73 7.83 -38.46
C ALA A 2 0.29 7.67 -38.02
N THR A 3 -0.10 6.46 -37.72
CA THR A 3 -1.29 6.25 -36.94
C THR A 3 -1.19 7.13 -35.71
N GLU A 4 -2.08 8.07 -35.59
CA GLU A 4 -2.21 8.82 -34.36
C GLU A 4 -2.34 7.81 -33.23
N ARG A 5 -1.27 7.64 -32.50
CA ARG A 5 -1.35 6.96 -31.24
C ARG A 5 -2.37 7.74 -30.44
N LYS A 6 -3.47 7.10 -30.12
CA LYS A 6 -4.40 7.66 -29.15
C LYS A 6 -3.57 8.11 -27.97
N ARG A 7 -3.46 9.41 -27.81
CA ARG A 7 -2.90 9.96 -26.58
C ARG A 7 -3.65 9.30 -25.43
N PRO A 8 -2.93 8.83 -24.42
CA PRO A 8 -3.62 8.35 -23.24
C PRO A 8 -4.65 9.38 -22.86
N THR A 9 -5.85 8.92 -22.60
CA THR A 9 -6.95 9.76 -22.14
C THR A 9 -6.41 10.72 -21.11
N LYS A 10 -6.50 11.99 -21.38
CA LYS A 10 -6.13 13.03 -20.44
C LYS A 10 -7.06 12.91 -19.26
N GLY A 11 -6.56 12.42 -18.18
CA GLY A 11 -7.32 12.29 -16.97
C GLY A 11 -6.82 11.18 -16.10
N PRO A 12 -7.22 11.15 -14.83
CA PRO A 12 -6.82 10.10 -13.92
C PRO A 12 -7.35 8.74 -14.36
N ALA A 13 -6.57 7.70 -14.18
CA ALA A 13 -7.03 6.34 -14.38
C ALA A 13 -8.08 6.00 -13.32
N VAL A 14 -8.99 5.10 -13.65
CA VAL A 14 -10.03 4.65 -12.72
C VAL A 14 -9.55 3.39 -12.01
N ILE A 15 -9.62 3.41 -10.68
CA ILE A 15 -9.36 2.23 -9.85
C ILE A 15 -10.62 1.84 -9.09
N GLY A 16 -10.65 0.58 -8.63
CA GLY A 16 -11.77 0.08 -7.81
C GLY A 16 -11.62 0.49 -6.35
N TRP A 17 -12.58 0.05 -5.54
CA TRP A 17 -12.50 0.27 -4.09
C TRP A 17 -11.44 -0.60 -3.41
N ARG A 18 -10.95 -1.61 -4.13
CA ARG A 18 -9.79 -2.42 -3.76
C ARG A 18 -8.99 -2.76 -5.00
N GLU A 19 -7.68 -2.83 -4.85
CA GLU A 19 -6.75 -3.12 -5.93
C GLU A 19 -5.59 -3.98 -5.44
N TRP A 20 -4.98 -4.73 -6.36
CA TRP A 20 -3.70 -5.38 -6.10
C TRP A 20 -2.59 -4.37 -6.27
N VAL A 21 -1.70 -4.30 -5.29
CA VAL A 21 -0.55 -3.40 -5.32
C VAL A 21 0.73 -4.16 -5.00
N SER A 22 1.85 -3.59 -5.40
CA SER A 22 3.15 -4.08 -5.00
C SER A 22 3.95 -2.98 -4.34
N LEU A 23 4.91 -3.38 -3.51
CA LEU A 23 5.86 -2.48 -2.86
C LEU A 23 7.25 -2.95 -3.28
N PRO A 24 7.71 -2.56 -4.49
CA PRO A 24 8.92 -3.16 -5.06
C PRO A 24 10.19 -2.89 -4.27
N GLU A 25 10.31 -1.73 -3.63
CA GLU A 25 11.49 -1.41 -2.82
C GLU A 25 11.54 -2.21 -1.52
N LEU A 26 10.41 -2.75 -1.08
CA LEU A 26 10.32 -3.55 0.13
C LEU A 26 10.33 -5.06 -0.15
N GLY A 27 10.41 -5.44 -1.42
CA GLY A 27 10.35 -6.85 -1.80
C GLY A 27 8.96 -7.48 -1.66
N VAL A 28 7.91 -6.67 -1.63
CA VAL A 28 6.53 -7.15 -1.53
C VAL A 28 5.94 -7.22 -2.94
N PRO A 29 5.77 -8.42 -3.51
CA PRO A 29 5.37 -8.56 -4.91
C PRO A 29 3.90 -8.26 -5.16
N SER A 30 3.02 -8.57 -4.23
CA SER A 30 1.60 -8.31 -4.40
C SER A 30 0.84 -8.45 -3.10
N ILE A 31 0.04 -7.45 -2.78
CA ILE A 31 -0.89 -7.48 -1.66
C ILE A 31 -2.16 -6.74 -2.07
N ARG A 32 -3.26 -7.02 -1.39
CA ARG A 32 -4.51 -6.30 -1.60
C ARG A 32 -4.52 -5.02 -0.80
N ALA A 33 -4.89 -3.94 -1.44
CA ALA A 33 -5.08 -2.67 -0.80
C ALA A 33 -6.54 -2.23 -0.91
N LYS A 34 -7.08 -1.75 0.19
CA LYS A 34 -8.38 -1.09 0.20
C LYS A 34 -8.18 0.39 -0.06
N ILE A 35 -8.97 0.93 -0.96
CA ILE A 35 -8.93 2.36 -1.28
C ILE A 35 -9.87 3.06 -0.31
N ASP A 36 -9.31 3.86 0.58
CA ASP A 36 -10.06 4.54 1.63
C ASP A 36 -9.92 6.05 1.46
N THR A 37 -10.88 6.65 0.76
CA THR A 37 -10.88 8.09 0.53
C THR A 37 -11.21 8.88 1.79
N GLY A 38 -11.73 8.23 2.82
CA GLY A 38 -11.95 8.84 4.13
C GLY A 38 -10.68 8.97 4.97
N ALA A 39 -9.65 8.16 4.67
CA ALA A 39 -8.36 8.26 5.33
C ALA A 39 -7.44 9.23 4.61
N ARG A 40 -6.62 9.94 5.38
CA ARG A 40 -5.66 10.89 4.82
C ARG A 40 -4.45 10.19 4.19
N SER A 41 -3.89 9.21 4.87
CA SER A 41 -2.62 8.59 4.52
C SER A 41 -2.75 7.08 4.31
N ALA A 42 -1.74 6.49 3.71
CA ALA A 42 -1.65 5.05 3.53
C ALA A 42 -1.19 4.38 4.82
N SER A 43 -1.70 3.16 5.05
CA SER A 43 -1.34 2.33 6.20
C SER A 43 -1.00 0.92 5.73
N LEU A 44 -0.03 0.31 6.37
CA LEU A 44 0.40 -1.06 6.09
C LEU A 44 0.38 -1.86 7.39
N HIS A 45 -0.23 -3.05 7.36
CA HIS A 45 -0.21 -3.96 8.49
C HIS A 45 1.18 -4.57 8.61
N ALA A 46 1.87 -4.25 9.68
CA ALA A 46 3.24 -4.64 9.95
C ALA A 46 3.28 -5.64 11.10
N PHE A 47 3.45 -6.91 10.78
CA PHE A 47 3.53 -7.98 11.78
C PHE A 47 4.85 -7.94 12.50
N GLY A 48 4.82 -8.09 13.83
CA GLY A 48 6.03 -8.11 14.63
C GLY A 48 6.83 -6.83 14.55
N LEU A 49 6.17 -5.71 14.35
CA LEU A 49 6.82 -4.41 14.17
C LEU A 49 7.69 -4.04 15.38
N GLU A 50 8.96 -3.82 15.09
CA GLU A 50 9.96 -3.29 16.02
C GLU A 50 10.63 -2.09 15.39
N VAL A 51 10.89 -1.07 16.17
CA VAL A 51 11.73 0.05 15.75
C VAL A 51 13.05 -0.08 16.48
N ILE A 52 14.11 -0.27 15.71
CA ILE A 52 15.46 -0.46 16.24
C ILE A 52 16.30 0.75 15.87
N GLU A 53 17.28 1.02 16.71
CA GLU A 53 18.27 2.05 16.45
C GLU A 53 19.50 1.41 15.81
N ARG A 54 19.89 1.93 14.64
CA ARG A 54 21.06 1.42 13.94
C ARG A 54 21.86 2.62 13.45
N GLU A 55 23.09 2.75 13.96
CA GLU A 55 23.99 3.85 13.59
C GLU A 55 23.36 5.24 13.79
N GLY A 56 22.61 5.40 14.89
CA GLY A 56 21.96 6.67 15.22
C GLY A 56 20.66 6.95 14.48
N ALA A 57 20.18 6.01 13.66
CA ALA A 57 18.94 6.16 12.90
C ALA A 57 17.92 5.09 13.31
N GLU A 58 16.65 5.47 13.28
CA GLU A 58 15.56 4.55 13.55
C GLU A 58 15.24 3.74 12.30
N VAL A 59 15.13 2.43 12.45
CA VAL A 59 14.79 1.48 11.39
C VAL A 59 13.59 0.65 11.85
N ALA A 60 12.55 0.60 11.04
CA ALA A 60 11.41 -0.27 11.28
C ALA A 60 11.70 -1.65 10.70
N ARG A 61 11.52 -2.68 11.50
CA ARG A 61 11.63 -4.07 11.08
C ARG A 61 10.29 -4.75 11.32
N PHE A 62 9.76 -5.39 10.30
CA PHE A 62 8.44 -6.00 10.35
C PHE A 62 8.28 -7.05 9.27
N ALA A 63 7.19 -7.80 9.34
CA ALA A 63 6.82 -8.75 8.30
C ALA A 63 5.53 -8.32 7.62
N VAL A 64 5.48 -8.54 6.31
CA VAL A 64 4.27 -8.37 5.51
C VAL A 64 3.83 -9.75 5.04
N HIS A 65 2.60 -10.11 5.34
CA HIS A 65 2.04 -11.38 4.89
C HIS A 65 1.53 -11.25 3.46
N LEU A 66 2.04 -12.10 2.58
CA LEU A 66 1.61 -12.15 1.21
C LEU A 66 0.35 -12.99 1.09
N GLU A 67 -0.65 -12.46 0.42
CA GLU A 67 -1.90 -13.17 0.17
C GLU A 67 -1.88 -13.76 -1.23
N SER A 68 -2.30 -15.01 -1.34
CA SER A 68 -2.54 -15.65 -2.62
C SER A 68 -3.96 -16.19 -2.61
N HIS A 69 -4.82 -15.65 -3.45
CA HIS A 69 -6.21 -16.09 -3.63
C HIS A 69 -6.99 -16.27 -2.33
N GLY A 70 -6.88 -15.31 -1.42
CA GLY A 70 -7.62 -15.35 -0.15
C GLY A 70 -7.02 -16.22 0.94
N SER A 71 -5.91 -16.89 0.66
CA SER A 71 -5.15 -17.63 1.66
C SER A 71 -3.94 -16.84 2.12
N PRO A 72 -3.61 -16.87 3.42
CA PRO A 72 -2.37 -16.23 3.85
C PRO A 72 -1.18 -16.91 3.19
N GLY A 73 -0.35 -16.11 2.53
CA GLY A 73 0.88 -16.58 1.90
C GLY A 73 2.08 -16.47 2.85
N PRO A 74 3.28 -16.70 2.32
CA PRO A 74 4.50 -16.53 3.10
C PRO A 74 4.66 -15.07 3.56
N ALA A 75 5.45 -14.86 4.60
CA ALA A 75 5.76 -13.53 5.08
C ALA A 75 7.08 -13.04 4.48
N VAL A 76 7.11 -11.75 4.15
CA VAL A 76 8.33 -11.07 3.72
C VAL A 76 8.80 -10.21 4.88
N VAL A 77 10.04 -10.38 5.33
CA VAL A 77 10.64 -9.53 6.35
C VAL A 77 11.22 -8.29 5.70
N VAL A 78 10.85 -7.14 6.24
CA VAL A 78 11.20 -5.83 5.68
C VAL A 78 11.94 -5.03 6.74
N GLU A 79 12.98 -4.32 6.31
CA GLU A 79 13.60 -3.26 7.10
C GLU A 79 13.55 -1.96 6.29
N ALA A 80 13.12 -0.89 6.92
CA ALA A 80 13.01 0.41 6.24
C ALA A 80 13.29 1.55 7.22
N PRO A 81 13.99 2.59 6.78
CA PRO A 81 14.21 3.77 7.63
C PRO A 81 12.88 4.40 8.05
N VAL A 82 12.80 4.79 9.32
CA VAL A 82 11.67 5.55 9.82
C VAL A 82 11.91 7.03 9.46
N VAL A 83 10.98 7.61 8.70
CA VAL A 83 11.08 9.00 8.27
C VAL A 83 10.24 9.94 9.14
N GLY A 84 9.45 9.41 10.05
CA GLY A 84 8.63 10.19 10.95
C GLY A 84 7.72 9.31 11.78
N TRP A 85 6.88 9.96 12.56
CA TRP A 85 5.89 9.30 13.41
C TRP A 85 4.55 10.00 13.25
N ARG A 86 3.48 9.25 13.36
CA ARG A 86 2.14 9.79 13.23
C ARG A 86 1.22 9.20 14.29
N ASN A 87 0.41 10.05 14.91
CA ASN A 87 -0.67 9.60 15.76
C ASN A 87 -1.91 9.38 14.91
N VAL A 88 -2.42 8.15 14.94
CA VAL A 88 -3.61 7.77 14.18
C VAL A 88 -4.70 7.37 15.17
N ARG A 89 -5.84 8.03 15.10
CA ARG A 89 -6.98 7.70 15.94
C ARG A 89 -7.77 6.56 15.29
N ASN A 90 -8.01 5.50 16.05
CA ASN A 90 -8.84 4.40 15.59
C ASN A 90 -10.33 4.70 15.82
N PRO A 91 -11.25 3.91 15.22
CA PRO A 91 -12.69 4.11 15.41
C PRO A 91 -13.16 4.04 16.87
N GLY A 92 -12.42 3.36 17.74
CA GLY A 92 -12.70 3.30 19.17
C GLY A 92 -12.25 4.51 19.97
N GLY A 93 -11.71 5.54 19.32
CA GLY A 93 -11.28 6.79 19.97
C GLY A 93 -9.87 6.74 20.56
N ARG A 94 -9.17 5.62 20.47
CA ARG A 94 -7.79 5.49 20.93
C ARG A 94 -6.81 5.92 19.87
N SER A 95 -5.75 6.63 20.25
CA SER A 95 -4.67 7.00 19.36
C SER A 95 -3.57 5.96 19.43
N GLU A 96 -3.05 5.60 18.28
CA GLU A 96 -1.88 4.75 18.13
C GLU A 96 -0.77 5.59 17.50
N ARG A 97 0.40 5.56 18.11
CA ARG A 97 1.57 6.21 17.52
C ARG A 97 2.26 5.24 16.58
N ARG A 98 2.32 5.60 15.32
CA ARG A 98 2.82 4.73 14.26
C ARG A 98 4.08 5.29 13.62
N PRO A 99 5.10 4.46 13.41
CA PRO A 99 6.24 4.87 12.60
C PRO A 99 5.81 5.01 11.14
N VAL A 100 6.45 5.93 10.45
CA VAL A 100 6.17 6.22 9.04
C VAL A 100 7.42 5.90 8.23
N ILE A 101 7.22 5.19 7.14
CA ILE A 101 8.26 4.92 6.14
C ILE A 101 7.89 5.56 4.82
N GLU A 102 8.86 5.72 3.95
CA GLU A 102 8.62 6.21 2.60
C GLU A 102 9.01 5.13 1.62
N THR A 103 8.12 4.83 0.68
CA THR A 103 8.38 3.80 -0.32
C THR A 103 7.57 4.04 -1.58
N ARG A 104 7.86 3.25 -2.60
CA ARG A 104 7.15 3.29 -3.86
C ARG A 104 6.05 2.23 -3.87
N ILE A 105 4.85 2.64 -4.27
CA ILE A 105 3.72 1.74 -4.49
C ILE A 105 3.54 1.60 -6.00
N ALA A 106 3.36 0.38 -6.46
CA ALA A 106 3.03 0.10 -7.85
C ALA A 106 1.60 -0.42 -7.96
N ILE A 107 0.80 0.22 -8.80
CA ILE A 107 -0.57 -0.20 -9.12
C ILE A 107 -0.67 -0.21 -10.64
N GLY A 108 -0.75 -1.40 -11.24
CA GLY A 108 -0.68 -1.53 -12.69
C GLY A 108 0.62 -0.90 -13.20
N ARG A 109 0.50 0.08 -14.09
CA ARG A 109 1.64 0.82 -14.64
C ARG A 109 2.05 2.02 -13.80
N HIS A 110 1.27 2.35 -12.76
CA HIS A 110 1.51 3.55 -11.97
C HIS A 110 2.51 3.26 -10.86
N ARG A 111 3.43 4.19 -10.69
CA ARG A 111 4.44 4.14 -9.63
C ARG A 111 4.30 5.41 -8.80
N ILE A 112 4.02 5.25 -7.52
CA ILE A 112 3.73 6.37 -6.62
C ILE A 112 4.68 6.29 -5.44
N ARG A 113 5.48 7.34 -5.25
CA ARG A 113 6.28 7.46 -4.05
C ARG A 113 5.43 8.15 -2.98
N THR A 114 5.29 7.52 -1.83
CA THR A 114 4.43 8.02 -0.78
C THR A 114 4.93 7.57 0.59
N THR A 115 4.42 8.24 1.62
CA THR A 115 4.65 7.82 2.99
C THR A 115 3.55 6.85 3.43
N ILE A 116 3.94 5.87 4.23
CA ILE A 116 3.05 4.84 4.74
C ILE A 116 3.25 4.73 6.24
N ASN A 117 2.18 4.81 7.01
CA ASN A 117 2.27 4.52 8.44
C ASN A 117 2.14 3.01 8.66
N LEU A 118 2.87 2.50 9.64
CA LEU A 118 2.90 1.08 9.97
C LEU A 118 2.05 0.82 11.20
N THR A 119 1.14 -0.12 11.10
CA THR A 119 0.24 -0.49 12.20
C THR A 119 0.40 -1.96 12.55
N ARG A 120 0.29 -2.25 13.85
CA ARG A 120 0.28 -3.63 14.35
C ARG A 120 -1.09 -4.28 14.23
N ARG A 121 -2.10 -3.50 13.84
CA ARG A 121 -3.48 -3.97 13.78
C ARG A 121 -3.90 -4.26 12.36
N ASP A 122 -4.67 -5.35 12.21
CA ASP A 122 -5.38 -5.62 10.98
C ASP A 122 -6.54 -4.62 10.87
N GLU A 123 -6.47 -3.73 9.90
CA GLU A 123 -7.51 -2.76 9.65
C GLU A 123 -8.40 -3.25 8.49
N MET A 124 -9.63 -3.63 8.82
CA MET A 124 -10.68 -3.94 7.86
C MET A 124 -10.39 -5.13 6.94
N GLY A 125 -9.57 -6.09 7.37
CA GLY A 125 -9.30 -7.31 6.62
C GLY A 125 -8.37 -7.14 5.42
N PHE A 126 -7.71 -6.02 5.29
CA PHE A 126 -6.76 -5.75 4.21
C PHE A 126 -5.37 -5.51 4.78
N PRO A 127 -4.33 -6.04 4.13
CA PRO A 127 -2.96 -5.77 4.56
C PRO A 127 -2.55 -4.31 4.36
N MET A 128 -3.24 -3.58 3.48
CA MET A 128 -2.91 -2.19 3.19
C MET A 128 -4.16 -1.36 2.94
N LEU A 129 -4.10 -0.09 3.38
CA LEU A 129 -5.08 0.92 3.02
C LEU A 129 -4.36 2.03 2.25
N LEU A 130 -5.00 2.52 1.20
CA LEU A 130 -4.53 3.70 0.46
C LEU A 130 -5.45 4.86 0.76
N GLY A 131 -4.91 5.88 1.41
CA GLY A 131 -5.65 7.10 1.72
C GLY A 131 -5.58 8.13 0.60
N ARG A 132 -6.21 9.28 0.84
CA ARG A 132 -6.32 10.35 -0.16
C ARG A 132 -5.00 10.83 -0.73
N GLN A 133 -3.94 10.89 0.09
CA GLN A 133 -2.64 11.38 -0.36
C GLN A 133 -2.03 10.54 -1.48
N SER A 134 -2.34 9.24 -1.51
CA SER A 134 -1.83 8.35 -2.55
C SER A 134 -2.72 8.33 -3.79
N VAL A 135 -3.97 8.71 -3.65
CA VAL A 135 -5.00 8.54 -4.69
C VAL A 135 -5.29 9.83 -5.44
N ARG A 136 -5.38 10.95 -4.73
CA ARG A 136 -5.81 12.22 -5.32
C ARG A 136 -4.93 12.64 -6.49
N ARG A 137 -5.56 13.23 -7.51
CA ARG A 137 -4.91 13.72 -8.73
C ARG A 137 -4.31 12.62 -9.63
N ARG A 138 -4.30 11.38 -9.17
CA ARG A 138 -3.78 10.25 -9.95
C ARG A 138 -4.88 9.32 -10.40
N PHE A 139 -5.89 9.14 -9.55
CA PHE A 139 -6.95 8.18 -9.77
C PHE A 139 -8.33 8.73 -9.47
N LEU A 140 -9.30 8.24 -10.21
CA LEU A 140 -10.70 8.28 -9.81
C LEU A 140 -11.06 6.91 -9.24
N VAL A 141 -11.89 6.91 -8.23
CA VAL A 141 -12.28 5.68 -7.56
C VAL A 141 -13.71 5.32 -7.90
N ASP A 142 -13.90 4.13 -8.45
CA ASP A 142 -15.23 3.56 -8.67
C ASP A 142 -15.53 2.62 -7.48
N PRO A 143 -16.42 3.04 -6.56
CA PRO A 143 -16.68 2.26 -5.35
C PRO A 143 -17.47 0.97 -5.59
N GLY A 144 -18.01 0.80 -6.77
CA GLY A 144 -18.77 -0.39 -7.13
C GLY A 144 -17.94 -1.47 -7.83
N ARG A 145 -16.65 -1.23 -8.08
CA ARG A 145 -15.81 -2.16 -8.84
C ARG A 145 -14.53 -2.50 -8.10
N SER A 146 -13.93 -3.63 -8.45
CA SER A 146 -12.72 -4.15 -7.80
C SER A 146 -11.69 -4.55 -8.84
N TYR A 147 -10.42 -4.37 -8.50
CA TYR A 147 -9.28 -4.89 -9.27
C TYR A 147 -9.31 -4.46 -10.73
N LEU A 148 -9.42 -3.16 -10.96
CA LEU A 148 -9.54 -2.63 -12.32
C LEU A 148 -8.20 -2.54 -13.04
N ILE A 149 -7.14 -2.18 -12.33
CA ILE A 149 -5.83 -1.99 -12.95
C ILE A 149 -4.71 -2.76 -12.28
N GLY A 150 -4.85 -3.12 -11.00
CA GLY A 150 -3.87 -3.95 -10.33
C GLY A 150 -4.07 -5.41 -10.68
N ALA A 151 -2.99 -6.11 -11.01
CA ALA A 151 -3.04 -7.52 -11.36
C ALA A 151 -2.88 -8.40 -10.12
N PRO A 152 -3.62 -9.51 -10.00
CA PRO A 152 -3.39 -10.46 -8.92
C PRO A 152 -2.01 -11.12 -9.07
N PRO A 153 -1.47 -11.70 -7.97
CA PRO A 153 -0.20 -12.39 -8.07
C PRO A 153 -0.30 -13.56 -9.04
N ARG A 154 0.74 -13.75 -9.83
CA ARG A 154 0.82 -14.90 -10.71
C ARG A 154 0.97 -16.15 -9.85
N ASN A 155 0.22 -17.18 -10.19
CA ASN A 155 0.41 -18.49 -9.58
C ASN A 155 1.81 -18.98 -9.91
N GLY A 156 2.50 -19.51 -8.92
CA GLY A 156 3.90 -19.89 -9.04
C GLY A 156 4.17 -21.10 -9.91
N HIS A 157 3.58 -21.15 -11.08
CA HIS A 157 3.80 -22.17 -12.07
C HIS A 157 4.46 -21.62 -13.33
N ASP A 158 5.00 -20.44 -13.23
CA ASP A 158 5.76 -19.86 -14.33
C ASP A 158 7.25 -20.10 -14.17
#